data_bd824b94a321b5b28b028c0c30d955ce
#
_entry.id   bd824b94a321b5b28b028c0c30d955ce
#
_cell.length_a   1.000
_cell.length_b   1.000
_cell.length_c   1.000
_cell.angle_alpha   90.00
_cell.angle_beta   90.00
_cell.angle_gamma   90.00
#
_symmetry.space_group_name_H-M   'P 1'
#
loop_
_entity.id
_entity.type
_entity.pdbx_description
1 polymer ?
#
loop_
_entity_poly.entity_id
_entity_poly.type
_entity_poly.pdbx_seq_one_letter_code
_entity_poly.pdbx_strand_id
1 'polypeptide(L)'
;MEIFLKTVSALNDETRVKLLRFIDENGSLCVCDLQESFDMIQSRLSRHLKILKDAGFLRVDRRGTWAYYSVRSPLDRFRTEALLEIKTLDIKLPKLKKCSSSDEGCSIK
;
A
#
# COMPACT_ATOMS: atom_id res chain seq x y z
N MET A 1 0.81 -5.08 23.49
CA MET A 1 2.25 -4.87 23.20
C MET A 1 2.64 -5.42 21.84
N GLU A 2 2.27 -6.67 21.60
CA GLU A 2 2.65 -7.32 20.36
C GLU A 2 2.07 -6.62 19.12
N ILE A 3 0.81 -6.24 19.20
CA ILE A 3 0.15 -5.54 18.07
C ILE A 3 0.79 -4.19 17.83
N PHE A 4 1.13 -3.49 18.91
CA PHE A 4 1.78 -2.20 18.80
C PHE A 4 3.14 -2.32 18.11
N LEU A 5 3.93 -3.30 18.51
CA LEU A 5 5.26 -3.49 17.92
C LEU A 5 5.16 -3.89 16.46
N LYS A 6 4.15 -4.69 16.12
CA LYS A 6 3.93 -5.08 14.74
C LYS A 6 3.60 -3.85 13.88
N THR A 7 2.77 -2.97 14.42
CA THR A 7 2.39 -1.74 13.72
C THR A 7 3.61 -0.85 13.47
N VAL A 8 4.42 -0.66 14.49
CA VAL A 8 5.61 0.17 14.37
C VAL A 8 6.60 -0.45 13.39
N SER A 9 6.76 -1.77 13.47
CA SER A 9 7.69 -2.48 12.61
C SER A 9 7.31 -2.35 11.14
N ALA A 10 6.03 -2.32 10.84
CA ALA A 10 5.57 -2.18 9.46
C ALA A 10 6.02 -0.86 8.85
N LEU A 11 6.23 0.16 9.66
CA LEU A 11 6.66 1.46 9.18
C LEU A 11 8.18 1.63 9.17
N ASN A 12 8.91 0.63 9.64
CA ASN A 12 10.36 0.72 9.69
C ASN A 12 10.96 0.19 8.39
N ASP A 13 10.52 0.74 7.28
CA ASP A 13 11.00 0.34 5.96
C ASP A 13 10.60 1.42 4.97
N GLU A 14 11.59 1.95 4.28
CA GLU A 14 11.37 3.05 3.36
C GLU A 14 10.35 2.71 2.27
N THR A 15 10.44 1.50 1.72
CA THR A 15 9.52 1.09 0.66
C THR A 15 8.09 1.04 1.17
N ARG A 16 7.89 0.54 2.37
CA ARG A 16 6.54 0.45 2.93
C ARG A 16 5.95 1.83 3.24
N VAL A 17 6.78 2.74 3.72
CA VAL A 17 6.31 4.11 3.95
C VAL A 17 5.90 4.75 2.64
N LYS A 18 6.70 4.56 1.60
CA LYS A 18 6.38 5.10 0.29
C LYS A 18 5.11 4.49 -0.29
N LEU A 19 4.94 3.19 -0.14
CA LEU A 19 3.73 2.51 -0.62
C LEU A 19 2.49 3.03 0.09
N LEU A 20 2.57 3.17 1.40
CA LEU A 20 1.43 3.64 2.17
C LEU A 20 1.02 5.04 1.74
N ARG A 21 1.99 5.93 1.61
CA ARG A 21 1.69 7.29 1.18
C ARG A 21 1.17 7.33 -0.24
N PHE A 22 1.73 6.53 -1.12
CA PHE A 22 1.31 6.48 -2.52
C PHE A 22 -0.14 6.02 -2.62
N ILE A 23 -0.51 4.99 -1.88
CA ILE A 23 -1.87 4.48 -1.89
C ILE A 23 -2.82 5.51 -1.28
N ASP A 24 -2.39 6.19 -0.23
CA ASP A 24 -3.23 7.21 0.38
C ASP A 24 -3.52 8.36 -0.59
N GLU A 25 -2.52 8.75 -1.37
CA GLU A 25 -2.68 9.86 -2.29
C GLU A 25 -3.51 9.49 -3.52
N ASN A 26 -3.40 8.26 -3.96
CA ASN A 26 -4.03 7.85 -5.21
C ASN A 26 -5.32 7.05 -5.04
N GLY A 27 -5.63 6.67 -3.83
CA GLY A 27 -6.83 5.90 -3.57
C GLY A 27 -6.64 4.42 -3.83
N SER A 28 -7.71 3.76 -4.19
CA SER A 28 -7.69 2.30 -4.36
C SER A 28 -6.89 1.91 -5.60
N LEU A 29 -5.89 1.07 -5.42
CA LEU A 29 -5.02 0.65 -6.51
C LEU A 29 -4.85 -0.85 -6.51
N CYS A 30 -4.80 -1.45 -7.70
CA CYS A 30 -4.55 -2.88 -7.78
C CYS A 30 -3.05 -3.14 -7.78
N VAL A 31 -2.69 -4.40 -7.51
CA VAL A 31 -1.29 -4.78 -7.44
C VAL A 31 -0.55 -4.42 -8.72
N CYS A 32 -1.20 -4.59 -9.85
CA CYS A 32 -0.57 -4.28 -11.13
C CYS A 32 -0.19 -2.81 -11.24
N ASP A 33 -1.08 -1.92 -10.80
CA ASP A 33 -0.78 -0.49 -10.82
C ASP A 33 0.42 -0.17 -9.96
N LEU A 34 0.48 -0.79 -8.79
CA LEU A 34 1.59 -0.56 -7.87
C LEU A 34 2.89 -1.14 -8.42
N GLN A 35 2.80 -2.28 -9.05
CA GLN A 35 3.95 -2.93 -9.64
C GLN A 35 4.55 -2.07 -10.76
N GLU A 36 3.69 -1.52 -11.61
CA GLU A 36 4.15 -0.64 -12.68
C GLU A 36 4.75 0.65 -12.12
N SER A 37 4.08 1.23 -11.15
CA SER A 37 4.51 2.51 -10.61
C SER A 37 5.83 2.42 -9.87
N PHE A 38 6.02 1.35 -9.10
CA PHE A 38 7.22 1.19 -8.30
C PHE A 38 8.30 0.35 -8.99
N ASP A 39 7.99 -0.18 -10.17
CA ASP A 39 8.95 -0.99 -10.91
C ASP A 39 9.52 -2.10 -10.02
N MET A 40 8.65 -2.88 -9.44
CA MET A 40 9.01 -3.86 -8.44
C MET A 40 8.39 -5.21 -8.81
N ILE A 41 9.12 -6.29 -8.57
CA ILE A 41 8.56 -7.61 -8.86
C ILE A 41 7.42 -7.92 -7.90
N GLN A 42 6.49 -8.71 -8.38
CA GLN A 42 5.24 -8.94 -7.66
C GLN A 42 5.45 -9.58 -6.30
N SER A 43 6.35 -10.56 -6.19
CA SER A 43 6.52 -11.26 -4.93
C SER A 43 7.02 -10.34 -3.84
N ARG A 44 7.92 -9.43 -4.17
CA ARG A 44 8.44 -8.48 -3.21
C ARG A 44 7.37 -7.46 -2.82
N LEU A 45 6.65 -6.97 -3.82
CA LEU A 45 5.58 -6.01 -3.58
C LEU A 45 4.50 -6.62 -2.71
N SER A 46 4.10 -7.85 -3.01
CA SER A 46 3.04 -8.51 -2.25
C SER A 46 3.44 -8.71 -0.79
N ARG A 47 4.71 -8.97 -0.54
CA ARG A 47 5.17 -9.11 0.84
C ARG A 47 5.02 -7.79 1.60
N HIS A 48 5.41 -6.68 0.99
CA HIS A 48 5.27 -5.38 1.64
C HIS A 48 3.80 -5.04 1.88
N LEU A 49 2.95 -5.33 0.90
CA LEU A 49 1.53 -5.05 1.03
C LEU A 49 0.89 -5.89 2.14
N LYS A 50 1.32 -7.15 2.25
CA LYS A 50 0.79 -8.01 3.29
C LYS A 50 1.18 -7.50 4.67
N ILE A 51 2.42 -7.05 4.83
CA ILE A 51 2.89 -6.53 6.10
C ILE A 51 2.07 -5.30 6.50
N LEU A 52 1.82 -4.39 5.55
CA LEU A 52 1.01 -3.20 5.84
C LEU A 52 -0.43 -3.56 6.14
N LYS A 53 -0.97 -4.54 5.43
CA LYS A 53 -2.34 -4.98 5.66
C LYS A 53 -2.47 -5.61 7.04
N ASP A 54 -1.54 -6.50 7.38
CA ASP A 54 -1.59 -7.19 8.68
C ASP A 54 -1.37 -6.21 9.83
N ALA A 55 -0.67 -5.12 9.58
CA ALA A 55 -0.46 -4.10 10.61
C ALA A 55 -1.66 -3.15 10.74
N GLY A 56 -2.66 -3.31 9.90
CA GLY A 56 -3.88 -2.52 10.02
C GLY A 56 -3.90 -1.21 9.25
N PHE A 57 -2.94 -0.98 8.37
CA PHE A 57 -2.92 0.25 7.57
C PHE A 57 -3.68 0.12 6.27
N LEU A 58 -3.69 -1.06 5.68
CA LEU A 58 -4.32 -1.26 4.39
C LEU A 58 -5.45 -2.27 4.48
N ARG A 59 -6.37 -2.13 3.57
CA ARG A 59 -7.42 -3.13 3.36
C ARG A 59 -7.35 -3.60 1.92
N VAL A 60 -7.81 -4.80 1.68
CA VAL A 60 -7.85 -5.35 0.34
C VAL A 60 -9.31 -5.61 -0.01
N ASP A 61 -9.69 -5.19 -1.22
CA ASP A 61 -11.02 -5.41 -1.75
C ASP A 61 -10.88 -6.31 -2.95
N ARG A 62 -11.61 -7.41 -2.95
CA ARG A 62 -11.61 -8.30 -4.09
C ARG A 62 -12.81 -8.02 -4.98
N ARG A 63 -12.54 -7.77 -6.24
CA ARG A 63 -13.59 -7.53 -7.22
C ARG A 63 -13.36 -8.50 -8.37
N GLY A 64 -14.01 -9.65 -8.29
CA GLY A 64 -13.74 -10.72 -9.23
C GLY A 64 -12.35 -11.27 -8.99
N THR A 65 -11.52 -11.25 -10.03
CA THR A 65 -10.15 -11.73 -9.92
C THR A 65 -9.17 -10.63 -9.51
N TRP A 66 -9.68 -9.42 -9.27
CA TRP A 66 -8.83 -8.27 -8.98
C TRP A 66 -8.68 -8.06 -7.49
N ALA A 67 -7.51 -7.65 -7.04
CA ALA A 67 -7.28 -7.27 -5.66
C ALA A 67 -6.88 -5.81 -5.63
N TYR A 68 -7.67 -4.99 -4.95
CA TYR A 68 -7.42 -3.57 -4.83
C TYR A 68 -7.04 -3.23 -3.42
N TYR A 69 -5.98 -2.49 -3.25
CA TYR A 69 -5.49 -2.07 -1.93
C TYR A 69 -5.81 -0.60 -1.71
N SER A 70 -6.28 -0.29 -0.52
CA SER A 70 -6.56 1.10 -0.14
C SER A 70 -6.23 1.26 1.33
N VAL A 71 -6.10 2.51 1.77
CA VAL A 71 -5.86 2.78 3.18
C VAL A 71 -7.13 2.44 3.95
N ARG A 72 -6.95 1.74 5.04
CA ARG A 72 -8.08 1.30 5.85
C ARG A 72 -8.77 2.51 6.47
N SER A 73 -10.08 2.46 6.56
CA SER A 73 -10.87 3.53 7.14
C SER A 73 -12.03 2.91 7.92
N PRO A 74 -12.26 3.35 9.15
CA PRO A 74 -11.49 4.36 9.88
C PRO A 74 -10.23 3.77 10.47
N LEU A 75 -9.23 4.62 10.69
CA LEU A 75 -8.02 4.22 11.37
C LEU A 75 -8.12 4.64 12.83
N ASP A 76 -7.45 3.90 13.70
CA ASP A 76 -7.41 4.29 15.08
C ASP A 76 -6.47 5.49 15.25
N ARG A 77 -6.39 6.00 16.47
CA ARG A 77 -5.64 7.22 16.71
C ARG A 77 -4.17 7.09 16.33
N PHE A 78 -3.53 5.99 16.75
CA PHE A 78 -2.11 5.84 16.50
C PHE A 78 -1.82 5.78 14.99
N ARG A 79 -2.59 4.99 14.26
CA ARG A 79 -2.34 4.86 12.83
C ARG A 79 -2.69 6.14 12.08
N THR A 80 -3.71 6.85 12.52
CA THR A 80 -4.05 8.13 11.92
C THR A 80 -2.91 9.12 12.09
N GLU A 81 -2.36 9.21 13.31
CA GLU A 81 -1.28 10.13 13.57
C GLU A 81 -0.03 9.76 12.79
N ALA A 82 0.25 8.46 12.70
CA ALA A 82 1.41 7.99 11.95
C ALA A 82 1.28 8.36 10.46
N LEU A 83 0.09 8.19 9.90
CA LEU A 83 -0.11 8.53 8.49
C LEU A 83 0.01 10.03 8.27
N LEU A 84 -0.53 10.83 9.19
CA LEU A 84 -0.40 12.27 9.09
C LEU A 84 1.07 12.69 9.10
N GLU A 85 1.85 12.04 9.95
CA GLU A 85 3.29 12.35 10.02
C GLU A 85 3.97 11.97 8.71
N ILE A 86 3.60 10.83 8.14
CA ILE A 86 4.16 10.39 6.86
C ILE A 86 3.85 11.38 5.76
N LYS A 87 2.67 11.98 5.80
CA LYS A 87 2.27 12.96 4.78
C LYS A 87 3.10 14.22 4.83
N THR A 88 3.74 14.50 5.97
CA THR A 88 4.56 15.71 6.08
C THR A 88 6.00 15.46 5.66
N LEU A 89 6.38 14.22 5.44
CA LEU A 89 7.75 13.89 5.07
C LEU A 89 8.03 14.28 3.62
N ASP A 90 9.27 14.69 3.37
CA ASP A 90 9.69 15.02 2.02
C ASP A 90 10.12 13.72 1.34
N ILE A 91 9.17 13.05 0.73
CA ILE A 91 9.40 11.75 0.10
C ILE A 91 9.18 11.86 -1.39
N LYS A 92 10.10 11.34 -2.15
CA LYS A 92 9.93 11.26 -3.60
C LYS A 92 9.15 10.00 -3.94
N LEU A 93 8.01 10.18 -4.55
CA LEU A 93 7.17 9.05 -4.97
C LEU A 93 7.23 8.92 -6.48
N PRO A 94 7.09 7.71 -7.00
CA PRO A 94 7.01 7.55 -8.46
C PRO A 94 5.68 8.10 -8.97
N LYS A 95 5.61 8.32 -10.26
CA LYS A 95 4.35 8.71 -10.88
C LYS A 95 3.46 7.48 -10.97
N LEU A 96 2.16 7.70 -10.82
CA LEU A 96 1.21 6.62 -10.96
C LEU A 96 1.22 6.12 -12.39
N LYS A 97 1.41 4.83 -12.55
CA LYS A 97 1.34 4.16 -13.84
C LYS A 97 0.28 3.08 -13.75
N LYS A 98 -0.74 3.20 -14.59
CA LYS A 98 -1.74 2.17 -14.66
C LYS A 98 -1.25 1.02 -15.51
N CYS A 99 -1.82 -0.17 -15.30
CA CYS A 99 -1.46 -1.30 -16.12
C CYS A 99 -1.83 -1.01 -17.55
N SER A 100 -0.88 -1.17 -18.45
CA SER A 100 -1.10 -0.82 -19.82
C SER A 100 -2.13 -1.70 -20.50
N SER A 101 -2.22 -2.95 -20.13
CA SER A 101 -3.18 -3.84 -20.75
C SER A 101 -4.54 -3.70 -20.12
N SER A 102 -4.74 -2.66 -19.39
CA SER A 102 -6.01 -2.37 -18.79
C SER A 102 -6.62 -3.57 -18.09
N ASP A 103 -7.57 -4.22 -18.69
CA ASP A 103 -8.33 -5.22 -17.98
C ASP A 103 -7.52 -6.39 -17.54
N GLU A 104 -6.65 -6.87 -18.38
CA GLU A 104 -5.93 -8.06 -18.03
C GLU A 104 -4.72 -7.79 -17.17
N GLY A 105 -4.17 -6.64 -17.34
CA GLY A 105 -2.94 -6.31 -16.63
C GLY A 105 -3.08 -6.34 -15.15
N CYS A 106 -4.22 -5.97 -14.64
CA CYS A 106 -4.42 -5.92 -13.21
C CYS A 106 -4.96 -7.21 -12.65
N SER A 107 -5.12 -8.19 -13.45
CA SER A 107 -5.62 -9.47 -12.97
C SER A 107 -4.61 -10.09 -12.03
N ILE A 108 -5.08 -10.88 -11.11
CA ILE A 108 -4.22 -11.48 -10.15
C ILE A 108 -3.66 -12.73 -10.68
N LYS A 109 -3.40 -12.90 -11.74
CA LYS A 109 -2.90 -14.15 -12.24
C LYS A 109 -1.60 -14.54 -11.59
#